data_bfc17ed6a46ef5d368513597a86060a4
#
_entry.id   bfc17ed6a46ef5d368513597a86060a4
#
_cell.length_a   1.000
_cell.length_b   1.000
_cell.length_c   1.000
_cell.angle_alpha   90.00
_cell.angle_beta   90.00
_cell.angle_gamma   90.00
#
_symmetry.space_group_name_H-M   'P 1'
#
loop_
_entity.id
_entity.type
_entity.pdbx_description
1 polymer ?
#
loop_
_entity_poly.entity_id
_entity_poly.type
_entity_poly.pdbx_seq_one_letter_code
_entity_poly.pdbx_strand_id
1 'polypeptide(L)'
;MILQNFFCFWLGYRASGYEPLEKEDGALILVNHQSFLDPLLVGLPLHRPISFLARESLFDVPVVGWILRKTHVMAINQEAPSTASLRETIRALHHGFLVGIFPEGTRTPNGALSEFKPGFAAIVRRARRPIYPVGIAGAFQALPIKSWFLKPTRVRIVFGKPITVEELEQFSRRGHDAALIALVESRIVACCEAAEIWRTSGRPPTTEK
;
A
#
# COMPACT_ATOMS: atom_id res chain seq x y z
N MET A 1 -15.42 12.67 -4.44
CA MET A 1 -16.46 12.28 -5.41
C MET A 1 -16.03 12.46 -6.87
N ILE A 2 -15.62 13.64 -7.36
CA ILE A 2 -15.25 13.86 -8.77
C ILE A 2 -14.11 12.95 -9.23
N LEU A 3 -13.02 12.91 -8.47
CA LEU A 3 -11.83 12.09 -8.79
C LEU A 3 -12.15 10.58 -8.76
N GLN A 4 -12.95 10.14 -7.79
CA GLN A 4 -13.40 8.76 -7.69
C GLN A 4 -14.24 8.35 -8.91
N ASN A 5 -15.21 9.20 -9.29
CA ASN A 5 -16.02 8.96 -10.49
C ASN A 5 -15.18 8.92 -11.77
N PHE A 6 -14.17 9.81 -11.88
CA PHE A 6 -13.24 9.79 -13.01
C PHE A 6 -12.48 8.46 -13.09
N PHE A 7 -11.89 7.98 -11.99
CA PHE A 7 -11.16 6.71 -12.00
C PHE A 7 -12.08 5.50 -12.16
N CYS A 8 -13.30 5.54 -11.59
CA CYS A 8 -14.29 4.48 -11.81
C CYS A 8 -14.68 4.37 -13.29
N PHE A 9 -14.85 5.49 -13.98
CA PHE A 9 -15.21 5.51 -15.38
C PHE A 9 -14.02 5.18 -16.29
N TRP A 10 -12.87 5.88 -16.12
CA TRP A 10 -11.72 5.76 -17.03
C TRP A 10 -10.92 4.48 -16.84
N LEU A 11 -10.73 4.06 -15.58
CA LEU A 11 -9.97 2.87 -15.22
C LEU A 11 -10.88 1.69 -14.83
N GLY A 12 -12.19 1.81 -15.00
CA GLY A 12 -13.11 0.80 -14.48
C GLY A 12 -12.76 0.37 -13.05
N TYR A 13 -12.22 1.32 -12.25
CA TYR A 13 -11.69 1.08 -10.90
C TYR A 13 -12.70 0.40 -10.00
N ARG A 14 -12.25 -0.62 -9.26
CA ARG A 14 -13.00 -1.26 -8.18
C ARG A 14 -12.07 -1.72 -7.06
N ALA A 15 -12.55 -1.67 -5.83
CA ALA A 15 -11.84 -2.16 -4.65
C ALA A 15 -12.75 -3.05 -3.80
N SER A 16 -12.18 -3.96 -3.02
CA SER A 16 -12.91 -4.85 -2.10
C SER A 16 -12.10 -5.12 -0.84
N GLY A 17 -12.79 -5.41 0.27
CA GLY A 17 -12.18 -5.81 1.54
C GLY A 17 -11.61 -4.66 2.38
N TYR A 18 -11.92 -3.41 2.06
CA TYR A 18 -11.39 -2.22 2.75
C TYR A 18 -12.22 -1.78 3.97
N GLU A 19 -13.44 -2.28 4.11
CA GLU A 19 -14.41 -1.83 5.11
C GLU A 19 -13.90 -1.95 6.57
N PRO A 20 -13.14 -2.99 6.96
CA PRO A 20 -12.59 -3.08 8.31
C PRO A 20 -11.62 -1.94 8.65
N LEU A 21 -10.88 -1.40 7.66
CA LEU A 21 -9.93 -0.30 7.85
C LEU A 21 -10.58 0.99 8.34
N GLU A 22 -11.86 1.21 8.05
CA GLU A 22 -12.58 2.40 8.50
C GLU A 22 -12.70 2.52 10.02
N LYS A 23 -12.62 1.39 10.72
CA LYS A 23 -12.78 1.28 12.18
C LYS A 23 -11.47 1.03 12.93
N GLU A 24 -10.36 0.83 12.20
CA GLU A 24 -9.08 0.53 12.83
C GLU A 24 -8.49 1.72 13.57
N ASP A 25 -7.96 1.47 14.78
CA ASP A 25 -7.19 2.45 15.54
C ASP A 25 -5.70 2.35 15.17
N GLY A 26 -5.37 2.76 13.94
CA GLY A 26 -4.04 2.67 13.36
C GLY A 26 -3.71 1.30 12.79
N ALA A 27 -3.35 1.27 11.51
CA ALA A 27 -2.95 0.05 10.80
C ALA A 27 -1.84 0.32 9.80
N LEU A 28 -1.00 -0.70 9.59
CA LEU A 28 0.02 -0.70 8.55
C LEU A 28 -0.56 -1.36 7.29
N ILE A 29 -0.56 -0.63 6.19
CA ILE A 29 -1.04 -1.12 4.90
C ILE A 29 0.19 -1.42 4.04
N LEU A 30 0.39 -2.69 3.69
CA LEU A 30 1.49 -3.14 2.85
C LEU A 30 0.97 -3.53 1.47
N VAL A 31 1.51 -2.88 0.44
CA VAL A 31 0.96 -2.89 -0.93
C VAL A 31 2.06 -3.12 -1.94
N ASN A 32 1.82 -3.88 -3.01
CA ASN A 32 2.72 -3.95 -4.17
C ASN A 32 2.74 -2.61 -4.93
N HIS A 33 3.87 -2.31 -5.59
CA HIS A 33 4.08 -1.00 -6.21
C HIS A 33 4.21 -1.07 -7.73
N GLN A 34 3.13 -0.79 -8.44
CA GLN A 34 3.05 -0.88 -9.90
C GLN A 34 3.15 0.49 -10.60
N SER A 35 2.61 1.55 -9.97
CA SER A 35 2.42 2.83 -10.63
C SER A 35 2.56 4.00 -9.66
N PHE A 36 2.80 5.19 -10.21
CA PHE A 36 2.71 6.44 -9.46
C PHE A 36 1.30 6.71 -8.89
N LEU A 37 0.29 6.07 -9.46
CA LEU A 37 -1.10 6.18 -9.03
C LEU A 37 -1.44 5.35 -7.78
N ASP A 38 -0.60 4.39 -7.41
CA ASP A 38 -0.94 3.41 -6.37
C ASP A 38 -1.37 4.04 -5.03
N PRO A 39 -0.68 5.05 -4.48
CA PRO A 39 -1.10 5.67 -3.22
C PRO A 39 -2.51 6.25 -3.29
N LEU A 40 -2.82 6.88 -4.43
CA LEU A 40 -4.13 7.46 -4.67
C LEU A 40 -5.21 6.38 -4.82
N LEU A 41 -4.93 5.34 -5.62
CA LEU A 41 -5.86 4.26 -5.90
C LEU A 41 -6.19 3.46 -4.63
N VAL A 42 -5.21 3.21 -3.77
CA VAL A 42 -5.41 2.51 -2.48
C VAL A 42 -6.23 3.35 -1.51
N GLY A 43 -5.99 4.67 -1.46
CA GLY A 43 -6.74 5.57 -0.59
C GLY A 43 -8.16 5.89 -1.07
N LEU A 44 -8.43 5.68 -2.36
CA LEU A 44 -9.66 6.13 -3.02
C LEU A 44 -10.97 5.58 -2.41
N PRO A 45 -11.05 4.31 -1.94
CA PRO A 45 -12.29 3.76 -1.39
C PRO A 45 -12.52 4.16 0.07
N LEU A 46 -11.52 4.69 0.76
CA LEU A 46 -11.58 5.02 2.18
C LEU A 46 -12.08 6.45 2.43
N HIS A 47 -12.79 6.63 3.54
CA HIS A 47 -13.22 7.96 4.00
C HIS A 47 -12.17 8.65 4.88
N ARG A 48 -11.11 7.94 5.23
CA ARG A 48 -9.99 8.43 6.02
C ARG A 48 -8.67 8.33 5.24
N PRO A 49 -7.74 9.28 5.44
CA PRO A 49 -6.49 9.32 4.68
C PRO A 49 -5.53 8.19 5.07
N ILE A 50 -4.75 7.74 4.09
CA ILE A 50 -3.57 6.90 4.32
C ILE A 50 -2.34 7.78 4.20
N SER A 51 -1.48 7.78 5.22
CA SER A 51 -0.18 8.44 5.19
C SER A 51 0.85 7.50 4.54
N PHE A 52 1.15 7.71 3.26
CA PHE A 52 2.19 6.94 2.59
C PHE A 52 3.59 7.49 2.90
N LEU A 53 4.59 6.61 2.87
CA LEU A 53 5.99 7.01 2.92
C LEU A 53 6.49 7.27 1.51
N ALA A 54 6.97 8.48 1.23
CA ALA A 54 7.52 8.87 -0.06
C ALA A 54 8.94 9.43 0.10
N ARG A 55 9.76 9.24 -0.94
CA ARG A 55 11.12 9.77 -0.99
C ARG A 55 11.10 11.30 -0.88
N GLU A 56 11.96 11.84 -0.01
CA GLU A 56 12.07 13.29 0.23
C GLU A 56 12.25 14.11 -1.06
N SER A 57 13.06 13.63 -2.01
CA SER A 57 13.27 14.28 -3.30
C SER A 57 12.00 14.45 -4.16
N LEU A 58 10.92 13.70 -3.89
CA LEU A 58 9.65 13.86 -4.61
C LEU A 58 8.90 15.12 -4.16
N PHE A 59 9.20 15.64 -2.96
CA PHE A 59 8.59 16.87 -2.46
C PHE A 59 9.16 18.12 -3.15
N ASP A 60 10.32 18.01 -3.78
CA ASP A 60 10.97 19.09 -4.54
C ASP A 60 10.39 19.26 -5.95
N VAL A 61 9.67 18.25 -6.45
CA VAL A 61 8.98 18.33 -7.74
C VAL A 61 7.69 19.15 -7.58
N PRO A 62 7.51 20.31 -8.24
CA PRO A 62 6.47 21.29 -7.90
C PRO A 62 5.06 20.75 -7.78
N VAL A 63 4.57 20.04 -8.81
CA VAL A 63 3.20 19.48 -8.83
C VAL A 63 3.09 18.27 -7.90
N VAL A 64 4.06 17.37 -7.95
CA VAL A 64 4.09 16.15 -7.13
C VAL A 64 4.21 16.52 -5.65
N GLY A 65 5.15 17.38 -5.28
CA GLY A 65 5.33 17.83 -3.91
C GLY A 65 4.11 18.56 -3.35
N TRP A 66 3.39 19.32 -4.18
CA TRP A 66 2.14 19.93 -3.77
C TRP A 66 1.07 18.87 -3.44
N ILE A 67 0.91 17.84 -4.29
CA ILE A 67 -0.01 16.72 -4.06
C ILE A 67 0.39 15.98 -2.78
N LEU A 68 1.66 15.60 -2.64
CA LEU A 68 2.17 14.85 -1.49
C LEU A 68 1.92 15.59 -0.16
N ARG A 69 2.15 16.90 -0.12
CA ARG A 69 1.85 17.74 1.06
C ARG A 69 0.36 17.81 1.40
N LYS A 70 -0.52 17.72 0.39
CA LYS A 70 -1.98 17.73 0.60
C LYS A 70 -2.57 16.37 0.95
N THR A 71 -1.85 15.28 0.69
CA THR A 71 -2.34 13.91 0.90
C THR A 71 -1.72 13.24 2.14
N HIS A 72 -1.19 14.02 3.11
CA HIS A 72 -0.59 13.51 4.35
C HIS A 72 0.55 12.50 4.14
N VAL A 73 1.27 12.60 3.02
CA VAL A 73 2.42 11.76 2.73
C VAL A 73 3.60 12.19 3.60
N MET A 74 4.23 11.22 4.26
CA MET A 74 5.42 11.45 5.09
C MET A 74 6.69 11.31 4.25
N ALA A 75 7.59 12.29 4.38
CA ALA A 75 8.89 12.24 3.71
C ALA A 75 9.82 11.21 4.38
N ILE A 76 10.48 10.39 3.58
CA ILE A 76 11.48 9.45 4.06
C ILE A 76 12.75 9.51 3.20
N ASN A 77 13.90 9.51 3.85
CA ASN A 77 15.15 9.24 3.16
C ASN A 77 15.32 7.73 2.98
N GLN A 78 15.23 7.25 1.74
CA GLN A 78 15.31 5.82 1.43
C GLN A 78 16.74 5.25 1.50
N GLU A 79 17.76 6.08 1.30
CA GLU A 79 19.17 5.66 1.32
C GLU A 79 19.66 5.46 2.76
N ALA A 80 19.14 6.26 3.68
CA ALA A 80 19.39 6.12 5.11
C ALA A 80 18.09 6.38 5.87
N PRO A 81 17.21 5.36 6.05
CA PRO A 81 16.01 5.53 6.86
C PRO A 81 16.41 6.04 8.24
N SER A 82 16.16 7.32 8.49
CA SER A 82 16.57 7.92 9.75
C SER A 82 15.78 7.32 10.89
N THR A 83 16.38 7.22 12.06
CA THR A 83 15.65 6.86 13.28
C THR A 83 14.48 7.81 13.55
N ALA A 84 14.54 9.03 12.99
CA ALA A 84 13.48 10.03 13.07
C ALA A 84 12.24 9.62 12.24
N SER A 85 12.41 9.25 10.97
CA SER A 85 11.29 8.81 10.12
C SER A 85 10.63 7.52 10.63
N LEU A 86 11.43 6.58 11.18
CA LEU A 86 10.90 5.40 11.84
C LEU A 86 10.05 5.77 13.07
N ARG A 87 10.53 6.69 13.91
CA ARG A 87 9.77 7.16 15.09
C ARG A 87 8.49 7.88 14.70
N GLU A 88 8.53 8.70 13.66
CA GLU A 88 7.36 9.42 13.15
C GLU A 88 6.29 8.45 12.63
N THR A 89 6.69 7.44 11.85
CA THR A 89 5.80 6.38 11.37
C THR A 89 5.12 5.64 12.53
N ILE A 90 5.90 5.24 13.54
CA ILE A 90 5.37 4.55 14.71
C ILE A 90 4.42 5.46 15.49
N ARG A 91 4.77 6.74 15.66
CA ARG A 91 3.91 7.72 16.32
C ARG A 91 2.59 7.88 15.57
N ALA A 92 2.61 8.01 14.24
CA ALA A 92 1.41 8.11 13.43
C ALA A 92 0.49 6.89 13.63
N LEU A 93 1.04 5.68 13.60
CA LEU A 93 0.29 4.45 13.86
C LEU A 93 -0.34 4.43 15.26
N HIS A 94 0.38 4.90 16.29
CA HIS A 94 -0.15 5.00 17.67
C HIS A 94 -1.22 6.10 17.84
N HIS A 95 -1.22 7.11 16.99
CA HIS A 95 -2.27 8.14 16.94
C HIS A 95 -3.46 7.75 16.07
N GLY A 96 -3.57 6.48 15.68
CA GLY A 96 -4.72 5.98 14.94
C GLY A 96 -4.65 6.21 13.42
N PHE A 97 -3.51 6.68 12.88
CA PHE A 97 -3.40 6.90 11.43
C PHE A 97 -3.17 5.58 10.69
N LEU A 98 -3.71 5.51 9.46
CA LEU A 98 -3.36 4.46 8.51
C LEU A 98 -2.04 4.84 7.84
N VAL A 99 -1.06 3.93 7.85
CA VAL A 99 0.25 4.17 7.22
C VAL A 99 0.45 3.16 6.09
N GLY A 100 0.67 3.68 4.88
CA GLY A 100 0.92 2.88 3.69
C GLY A 100 2.42 2.75 3.38
N ILE A 101 2.87 1.53 3.11
CA ILE A 101 4.25 1.25 2.70
C ILE A 101 4.24 0.31 1.50
N PHE A 102 5.12 0.59 0.57
CA PHE A 102 5.46 -0.31 -0.53
C PHE A 102 6.73 -1.09 -0.13
N PRO A 103 6.62 -2.37 0.26
CA PRO A 103 7.76 -3.12 0.79
C PRO A 103 8.87 -3.36 -0.24
N GLU A 104 8.56 -3.27 -1.53
CA GLU A 104 9.52 -3.31 -2.63
C GLU A 104 10.48 -2.10 -2.62
N GLY A 105 10.06 -0.97 -2.05
CA GLY A 105 10.80 0.28 -1.97
C GLY A 105 10.95 1.04 -3.30
N THR A 106 10.52 0.45 -4.41
CA THR A 106 10.50 1.07 -5.74
C THR A 106 9.37 0.48 -6.57
N ARG A 107 8.96 1.20 -7.63
CA ARG A 107 7.98 0.68 -8.58
C ARG A 107 8.57 -0.45 -9.41
N THR A 108 7.76 -1.47 -9.67
CA THR A 108 8.15 -2.56 -10.57
C THR A 108 8.39 -2.08 -12.00
N PRO A 109 9.47 -2.54 -12.66
CA PRO A 109 9.74 -2.15 -14.05
C PRO A 109 8.86 -2.87 -15.07
N ASN A 110 8.25 -3.99 -14.72
CA ASN A 110 7.52 -4.90 -15.63
C ASN A 110 6.11 -5.29 -15.16
N GLY A 111 5.66 -4.75 -14.02
CA GLY A 111 4.34 -5.07 -13.43
C GLY A 111 4.33 -6.28 -12.48
N ALA A 112 5.42 -7.06 -12.43
CA ALA A 112 5.56 -8.18 -11.50
C ALA A 112 5.96 -7.71 -10.10
N LEU A 113 5.64 -8.48 -9.08
CA LEU A 113 6.07 -8.22 -7.71
C LEU A 113 7.59 -8.34 -7.61
N SER A 114 8.23 -7.38 -6.95
CA SER A 114 9.67 -7.37 -6.70
C SER A 114 9.98 -7.84 -5.27
N GLU A 115 11.24 -8.18 -5.01
CA GLU A 115 11.73 -8.60 -3.69
C GLU A 115 11.44 -7.53 -2.62
N PHE A 116 10.98 -7.98 -1.44
CA PHE A 116 10.66 -7.11 -0.33
C PHE A 116 11.89 -6.72 0.48
N LYS A 117 12.03 -5.43 0.75
CA LYS A 117 13.09 -4.89 1.61
C LYS A 117 12.74 -5.08 3.08
N PRO A 118 13.70 -5.46 3.93
CA PRO A 118 13.43 -5.79 5.33
C PRO A 118 13.06 -4.59 6.22
N GLY A 119 13.15 -3.37 5.69
CA GLY A 119 12.98 -2.14 6.48
C GLY A 119 11.65 -2.01 7.22
N PHE A 120 10.56 -2.53 6.66
CA PHE A 120 9.24 -2.46 7.29
C PHE A 120 9.13 -3.37 8.54
N ALA A 121 9.93 -4.43 8.65
CA ALA A 121 9.91 -5.34 9.79
C ALA A 121 10.20 -4.61 11.12
N ALA A 122 11.07 -3.61 11.09
CA ALA A 122 11.37 -2.79 12.27
C ALA A 122 10.17 -1.93 12.71
N ILE A 123 9.33 -1.48 11.77
CA ILE A 123 8.09 -0.76 12.06
C ILE A 123 7.09 -1.72 12.71
N VAL A 124 6.88 -2.88 12.10
CA VAL A 124 5.93 -3.91 12.59
C VAL A 124 6.22 -4.27 14.04
N ARG A 125 7.48 -4.62 14.36
CA ARG A 125 7.87 -5.01 15.72
C ARG A 125 7.65 -3.94 16.78
N ARG A 126 7.79 -2.65 16.40
CA ARG A 126 7.71 -1.54 17.35
C ARG A 126 6.31 -0.95 17.44
N ALA A 127 5.58 -0.91 16.34
CA ALA A 127 4.25 -0.30 16.30
C ALA A 127 3.19 -1.19 16.93
N ARG A 128 3.33 -2.52 16.85
CA ARG A 128 2.33 -3.48 17.36
C ARG A 128 0.91 -3.12 16.91
N ARG A 129 0.77 -2.90 15.61
CA ARG A 129 -0.50 -2.61 14.95
C ARG A 129 -0.77 -3.66 13.87
N PRO A 130 -2.05 -3.92 13.52
CA PRO A 130 -2.36 -4.90 12.49
C PRO A 130 -1.80 -4.49 11.14
N ILE A 131 -1.51 -5.50 10.30
CA ILE A 131 -1.07 -5.29 8.92
C ILE A 131 -2.20 -5.68 7.98
N TYR A 132 -2.53 -4.78 7.07
CA TYR A 132 -3.44 -5.06 5.96
C TYR A 132 -2.63 -5.27 4.68
N PRO A 133 -2.54 -6.52 4.18
CA PRO A 133 -1.94 -6.80 2.88
C PRO A 133 -2.88 -6.34 1.78
N VAL A 134 -2.35 -5.68 0.76
CA VAL A 134 -3.14 -5.15 -0.36
C VAL A 134 -2.49 -5.52 -1.68
N GLY A 135 -3.29 -6.01 -2.61
CA GLY A 135 -2.88 -6.30 -3.98
C GLY A 135 -3.51 -5.36 -4.99
N ILE A 136 -2.69 -4.77 -5.85
CA ILE A 136 -3.11 -3.93 -6.98
C ILE A 136 -2.85 -4.70 -8.27
N ALA A 137 -3.83 -4.70 -9.18
CA ALA A 137 -3.69 -5.19 -10.54
C ALA A 137 -4.18 -4.16 -11.56
N GLY A 138 -3.45 -4.01 -12.66
CA GLY A 138 -3.80 -3.11 -13.76
C GLY A 138 -3.23 -1.70 -13.67
N ALA A 139 -2.65 -1.29 -12.55
CA ALA A 139 -2.08 0.05 -12.40
C ALA A 139 -0.82 0.26 -13.24
N PHE A 140 -0.01 -0.79 -13.43
CA PHE A 140 1.14 -0.76 -14.35
C PHE A 140 0.70 -0.50 -15.80
N GLN A 141 -0.37 -1.16 -16.26
CA GLN A 141 -0.90 -0.97 -17.61
C GLN A 141 -1.56 0.41 -17.77
N ALA A 142 -2.18 0.92 -16.70
CA ALA A 142 -2.80 2.24 -16.68
C ALA A 142 -1.78 3.37 -16.87
N LEU A 143 -0.69 3.35 -16.10
CA LEU A 143 0.35 4.36 -16.15
C LEU A 143 1.73 3.72 -15.91
N PRO A 144 2.38 3.19 -16.96
CA PRO A 144 3.75 2.67 -16.88
C PRO A 144 4.77 3.74 -16.46
N ILE A 145 5.93 3.32 -15.93
CA ILE A 145 6.94 4.22 -15.33
C ILE A 145 7.36 5.40 -16.22
N LYS A 146 7.43 5.22 -17.53
CA LYS A 146 7.87 6.26 -18.48
C LYS A 146 6.72 6.90 -19.27
N SER A 147 5.46 6.62 -18.88
CA SER A 147 4.29 7.14 -19.57
C SER A 147 3.77 8.40 -18.89
N TRP A 148 3.37 9.37 -19.70
CA TRP A 148 2.66 10.57 -19.25
C TRP A 148 1.14 10.47 -19.51
N PHE A 149 0.71 9.45 -20.25
CA PHE A 149 -0.68 9.27 -20.63
C PHE A 149 -1.31 8.14 -19.83
N LEU A 150 -2.40 8.46 -19.14
CA LEU A 150 -3.24 7.50 -18.44
C LEU A 150 -4.05 6.69 -19.47
N LYS A 151 -3.74 5.41 -19.60
CA LYS A 151 -4.43 4.50 -20.54
C LYS A 151 -5.68 3.93 -19.88
N PRO A 152 -6.81 3.87 -20.60
CA PRO A 152 -8.00 3.20 -20.12
C PRO A 152 -7.71 1.70 -19.94
N THR A 153 -7.96 1.21 -18.73
CA THR A 153 -7.79 -0.20 -18.39
C THR A 153 -8.62 -0.53 -17.14
N ARG A 154 -8.73 -1.81 -16.81
CA ARG A 154 -9.38 -2.20 -15.57
C ARG A 154 -8.35 -2.23 -14.45
N VAL A 155 -8.58 -1.46 -13.38
CA VAL A 155 -7.79 -1.52 -12.16
C VAL A 155 -8.61 -2.18 -11.05
N ARG A 156 -7.99 -3.12 -10.35
CA ARG A 156 -8.59 -3.84 -9.21
C ARG A 156 -7.68 -3.74 -8.01
N ILE A 157 -8.29 -3.52 -6.86
CA ILE A 157 -7.58 -3.51 -5.58
C ILE A 157 -8.29 -4.46 -4.63
N VAL A 158 -7.52 -5.36 -4.04
CA VAL A 158 -8.00 -6.31 -3.05
C VAL A 158 -7.25 -6.07 -1.75
N PHE A 159 -8.01 -5.67 -0.72
CA PHE A 159 -7.53 -5.65 0.64
C PHE A 159 -7.76 -7.04 1.24
N GLY A 160 -6.68 -7.68 1.66
CA GLY A 160 -6.73 -9.01 2.23
C GLY A 160 -7.10 -8.99 3.71
N LYS A 161 -7.30 -10.20 4.25
CA LYS A 161 -7.53 -10.38 5.68
C LYS A 161 -6.35 -9.80 6.48
N PRO A 162 -6.60 -9.01 7.53
CA PRO A 162 -5.52 -8.44 8.33
C PRO A 162 -4.70 -9.53 9.02
N ILE A 163 -3.39 -9.31 9.10
CA ILE A 163 -2.50 -10.05 10.00
C ILE A 163 -2.61 -9.35 11.34
N THR A 164 -3.20 -10.03 12.32
CA THR A 164 -3.52 -9.44 13.62
C THR A 164 -2.28 -9.23 14.47
N VAL A 165 -2.41 -8.46 15.55
CA VAL A 165 -1.30 -8.24 16.50
C VAL A 165 -0.88 -9.55 17.14
N GLU A 166 -1.84 -10.43 17.44
CA GLU A 166 -1.60 -11.76 18.02
C GLU A 166 -0.79 -12.65 17.06
N GLU A 167 -1.14 -12.65 15.76
CA GLU A 167 -0.35 -13.36 14.74
C GLU A 167 1.07 -12.80 14.61
N LEU A 168 1.26 -11.49 14.85
CA LEU A 168 2.57 -10.83 14.76
C LEU A 168 3.45 -11.05 16.00
N GLU A 169 2.89 -11.44 17.14
CA GLU A 169 3.66 -11.64 18.37
C GLU A 169 4.78 -12.67 18.23
N GLN A 170 4.57 -13.73 17.45
CA GLN A 170 5.59 -14.74 17.16
C GLN A 170 6.84 -14.18 16.46
N PHE A 171 6.71 -13.02 15.80
CA PHE A 171 7.81 -12.34 15.09
C PHE A 171 8.39 -11.15 15.87
N SER A 172 8.00 -10.96 17.13
CA SER A 172 8.43 -9.83 17.97
C SER A 172 9.92 -9.84 18.28
N ARG A 173 10.58 -11.00 18.27
CA ARG A 173 12.01 -11.16 18.54
C ARG A 173 12.86 -10.82 17.33
N ARG A 174 14.07 -10.27 17.57
CA ARG A 174 15.08 -10.10 16.51
C ARG A 174 15.47 -11.48 15.94
N GLY A 175 15.69 -11.54 14.63
CA GLY A 175 16.03 -12.79 13.94
C GLY A 175 14.86 -13.47 13.23
N HIS A 176 13.61 -13.04 13.48
CA HIS A 176 12.42 -13.58 12.79
C HIS A 176 11.99 -12.72 11.58
N ASP A 177 12.84 -11.78 11.16
CA ASP A 177 12.50 -10.85 10.07
C ASP A 177 12.22 -11.59 8.75
N ALA A 178 13.02 -12.59 8.41
CA ALA A 178 12.81 -13.38 7.20
C ALA A 178 11.45 -14.09 7.19
N ALA A 179 11.06 -14.68 8.32
CA ALA A 179 9.76 -15.34 8.45
C ALA A 179 8.58 -14.36 8.40
N LEU A 180 8.73 -13.18 9.02
CA LEU A 180 7.75 -12.11 8.91
C LEU A 180 7.60 -11.61 7.47
N ILE A 181 8.72 -11.39 6.78
CA ILE A 181 8.73 -10.96 5.38
C ILE A 181 8.02 -12.00 4.50
N ALA A 182 8.35 -13.29 4.67
CA ALA A 182 7.73 -14.36 3.91
C ALA A 182 6.21 -14.46 4.16
N LEU A 183 5.75 -14.27 5.40
CA LEU A 183 4.32 -14.22 5.71
C LEU A 183 3.64 -13.05 4.99
N VAL A 184 4.18 -11.84 5.10
CA VAL A 184 3.63 -10.64 4.46
C VAL A 184 3.62 -10.79 2.94
N GLU A 185 4.71 -11.30 2.36
CA GLU A 185 4.84 -11.54 0.93
C GLU A 185 3.77 -12.51 0.44
N SER A 186 3.59 -13.66 1.10
CA SER A 186 2.55 -14.62 0.75
C SER A 186 1.14 -14.03 0.77
N ARG A 187 0.83 -13.17 1.75
CA ARG A 187 -0.46 -12.51 1.86
C ARG A 187 -0.67 -11.46 0.75
N ILE A 188 0.38 -10.70 0.39
CA ILE A 188 0.30 -9.72 -0.70
C ILE A 188 0.19 -10.43 -2.06
N VAL A 189 0.95 -11.51 -2.28
CA VAL A 189 0.85 -12.34 -3.49
C VAL A 189 -0.60 -12.82 -3.68
N ALA A 190 -1.21 -13.39 -2.64
CA ALA A 190 -2.60 -13.83 -2.69
C ALA A 190 -3.57 -12.70 -3.06
N CYS A 191 -3.36 -11.49 -2.51
CA CYS A 191 -4.15 -10.31 -2.86
C CYS A 191 -3.94 -9.88 -4.33
N CYS A 192 -2.69 -9.91 -4.82
CA CYS A 192 -2.37 -9.60 -6.22
C CYS A 192 -3.01 -10.58 -7.20
N GLU A 193 -2.95 -11.88 -6.89
CA GLU A 193 -3.59 -12.93 -7.68
C GLU A 193 -5.11 -12.75 -7.72
N ALA A 194 -5.74 -12.51 -6.55
CA ALA A 194 -7.18 -12.24 -6.48
C ALA A 194 -7.58 -10.99 -7.27
N ALA A 195 -6.78 -9.92 -7.21
CA ALA A 195 -7.00 -8.70 -7.98
C ALA A 195 -6.86 -8.94 -9.49
N GLU A 196 -5.87 -9.74 -9.92
CA GLU A 196 -5.65 -10.05 -11.33
C GLU A 196 -6.75 -10.97 -11.89
N ILE A 197 -7.16 -11.98 -11.12
CA ILE A 197 -8.32 -12.82 -11.48
C ILE A 197 -9.57 -11.96 -11.63
N TRP A 198 -9.83 -11.06 -10.69
CA TRP A 198 -10.97 -10.15 -10.80
C TRP A 198 -10.87 -9.22 -12.00
N ARG A 199 -9.69 -8.72 -12.29
CA ARG A 199 -9.43 -7.83 -13.45
C ARG A 199 -9.74 -8.51 -14.77
N THR A 200 -9.36 -9.77 -14.90
CA THR A 200 -9.49 -10.55 -16.15
C THR A 200 -10.85 -11.21 -16.28
N SER A 201 -11.36 -11.85 -15.24
CA SER A 201 -12.63 -12.59 -15.25
C SER A 201 -13.87 -11.72 -15.02
N GLY A 202 -13.69 -10.52 -14.43
CA GLY A 202 -14.80 -9.69 -13.97
C GLY A 202 -15.47 -10.14 -12.68
N ARG A 203 -15.09 -11.29 -12.09
CA ARG A 203 -15.67 -11.83 -10.87
C ARG A 203 -14.92 -11.29 -9.65
N PRO A 204 -15.61 -10.60 -8.71
CA PRO A 204 -14.97 -10.12 -7.49
C PRO A 204 -14.49 -11.29 -6.64
N PRO A 205 -13.45 -11.10 -5.81
CA PRO A 205 -13.03 -12.10 -4.84
C PRO A 205 -14.16 -12.38 -3.86
N THR A 206 -14.28 -13.65 -3.46
CA THR A 206 -15.23 -14.03 -2.41
C THR A 206 -14.75 -13.43 -1.09
N THR A 207 -15.48 -12.47 -0.57
CA THR A 207 -15.27 -11.97 0.79
C THR A 207 -15.79 -13.03 1.75
N GLU A 208 -14.91 -13.88 2.29
CA GLU A 208 -15.28 -14.67 3.47
C GLU A 208 -15.57 -13.67 4.60
N LYS A 209 -16.82 -13.70 5.06
CA LYS A 209 -17.31 -12.90 6.19
C LYS A 209 -16.68 -13.35 7.49
#